data_e6987308c0102418bb0a62bba378a8ac
#
_entry.id   e6987308c0102418bb0a62bba378a8ac
#
_cell.length_a   1.000
_cell.length_b   1.000
_cell.length_c   1.000
_cell.angle_alpha   90.00
_cell.angle_beta   90.00
_cell.angle_gamma   90.00
#
_symmetry.space_group_name_H-M   'P 1'
#
loop_
_entity.id
_entity.type
_entity.pdbx_description
1 polymer ?
#
loop_
_entity_poly.entity_id
_entity_poly.type
_entity_poly.pdbx_seq_one_letter_code
_entity_poly.pdbx_strand_id
1 'polypeptide(L)'
;MTTLGTPLSATATKVMLLGSGELGKEVLIALQRLGVETIAVDRYENAPGQQVAHHARTITMSDPAQLKALIEAEKPHLVVPEIEAIATPMLEELEAAGVVRVIPTARAARLTMDREGIRRLAAETLGLPTSPYVFCDSLAELQAAIDGKIGYPCIVKPVMSSSGKGQSYVESAADIGAA
;
A
#
# COMPACT_ATOMS: atom_id res chain seq x y z
N MET A 1 -26.13 2.07 -16.57
CA MET A 1 -25.21 1.24 -17.39
C MET A 1 -23.89 1.99 -17.47
N THR A 2 -22.80 1.42 -17.00
CA THR A 2 -21.49 2.05 -17.09
C THR A 2 -20.92 1.79 -18.47
N THR A 3 -20.60 2.84 -19.23
CA THR A 3 -20.00 2.71 -20.56
C THR A 3 -18.48 2.80 -20.39
N LEU A 4 -17.76 1.78 -20.83
CA LEU A 4 -16.30 1.83 -20.99
C LEU A 4 -15.99 2.36 -22.39
N GLY A 5 -15.06 3.30 -22.48
CA GLY A 5 -14.60 3.78 -23.78
C GLY A 5 -13.56 2.84 -24.40
N THR A 6 -13.12 3.17 -25.60
CA THR A 6 -12.10 2.40 -26.31
C THR A 6 -10.71 2.81 -25.81
N PRO A 7 -9.84 1.87 -25.40
CA PRO A 7 -8.46 2.17 -25.03
C PRO A 7 -7.73 2.97 -26.13
N LEU A 8 -6.83 3.84 -25.74
CA LEU A 8 -6.05 4.71 -26.59
C LEU A 8 -6.88 5.72 -27.41
N SER A 9 -8.09 6.02 -26.95
CA SER A 9 -8.96 7.05 -27.52
C SER A 9 -9.37 8.11 -26.50
N ALA A 10 -9.96 9.19 -26.94
CA ALA A 10 -10.45 10.26 -26.06
C ALA A 10 -11.57 9.79 -25.10
N THR A 11 -12.20 8.65 -25.36
CA THR A 11 -13.26 8.08 -24.53
C THR A 11 -12.77 6.99 -23.56
N ALA A 12 -11.47 6.68 -23.56
CA ALA A 12 -10.91 5.61 -22.76
C ALA A 12 -11.19 5.76 -21.27
N THR A 13 -11.57 4.65 -20.62
CA THR A 13 -11.52 4.54 -19.17
C THR A 13 -10.11 4.15 -18.76
N LYS A 14 -9.39 5.02 -18.06
CA LYS A 14 -8.00 4.83 -17.66
C LYS A 14 -7.88 4.35 -16.22
N VAL A 15 -7.10 3.30 -16.01
CA VAL A 15 -6.73 2.80 -14.68
C VAL A 15 -5.21 2.82 -14.53
N MET A 16 -4.73 3.46 -13.46
CA MET A 16 -3.33 3.49 -13.08
C MET A 16 -3.10 2.48 -11.93
N LEU A 17 -2.19 1.55 -12.14
CA LEU A 17 -1.77 0.58 -11.13
C LEU A 17 -0.43 1.01 -10.54
N LEU A 18 -0.39 1.18 -9.22
CA LEU A 18 0.82 1.52 -8.45
C LEU A 18 1.42 0.26 -7.84
N GLY A 19 2.48 -0.24 -8.46
CA GLY A 19 3.05 -1.56 -8.28
C GLY A 19 2.74 -2.45 -9.47
N SER A 20 3.77 -2.80 -10.24
CA SER A 20 3.62 -3.49 -11.52
C SER A 20 4.46 -4.77 -11.57
N GLY A 21 4.58 -5.45 -10.42
CA GLY A 21 5.22 -6.76 -10.30
C GLY A 21 4.40 -7.88 -10.96
N GLU A 22 4.64 -9.11 -10.54
CA GLU A 22 3.98 -10.29 -11.13
C GLU A 22 2.45 -10.27 -10.93
N LEU A 23 1.99 -9.95 -9.71
CA LEU A 23 0.56 -9.82 -9.44
C LEU A 23 -0.03 -8.63 -10.18
N GLY A 24 0.66 -7.49 -10.21
CA GLY A 24 0.26 -6.30 -10.95
C GLY A 24 0.07 -6.58 -12.43
N LYS A 25 0.93 -7.42 -13.04
CA LYS A 25 0.80 -7.87 -14.42
C LYS A 25 -0.55 -8.57 -14.68
N GLU A 26 -0.94 -9.50 -13.80
CA GLU A 26 -2.22 -10.21 -13.95
C GLU A 26 -3.42 -9.27 -13.81
N VAL A 27 -3.35 -8.30 -12.89
CA VAL A 27 -4.38 -7.27 -12.74
C VAL A 27 -4.51 -6.43 -14.02
N LEU A 28 -3.39 -6.00 -14.61
CA LEU A 28 -3.39 -5.23 -15.85
C LEU A 28 -3.97 -6.01 -17.02
N ILE A 29 -3.61 -7.29 -17.16
CA ILE A 29 -4.19 -8.18 -18.19
C ILE A 29 -5.70 -8.32 -18.00
N ALA A 30 -6.17 -8.50 -16.77
CA ALA A 30 -7.59 -8.60 -16.48
C ALA A 30 -8.35 -7.30 -16.83
N LEU A 31 -7.79 -6.13 -16.51
CA LEU A 31 -8.34 -4.84 -16.88
C LEU A 31 -8.43 -4.65 -18.39
N GLN A 32 -7.40 -5.05 -19.13
CA GLN A 32 -7.40 -4.98 -20.59
C GLN A 32 -8.48 -5.87 -21.22
N ARG A 33 -8.71 -7.06 -20.68
CA ARG A 33 -9.82 -7.94 -21.12
C ARG A 33 -11.19 -7.29 -20.95
N LEU A 34 -11.32 -6.35 -20.01
CA LEU A 34 -12.53 -5.56 -19.81
C LEU A 34 -12.61 -4.31 -20.70
N GLY A 35 -11.60 -4.06 -21.54
CA GLY A 35 -11.55 -2.87 -22.41
C GLY A 35 -11.07 -1.60 -21.69
N VAL A 36 -10.31 -1.72 -20.61
CA VAL A 36 -9.75 -0.61 -19.84
C VAL A 36 -8.37 -0.24 -20.36
N GLU A 37 -8.09 1.05 -20.49
CA GLU A 37 -6.74 1.55 -20.76
C GLU A 37 -5.91 1.52 -19.49
N THR A 38 -4.75 0.88 -19.54
CA THR A 38 -3.93 0.58 -18.36
C THR A 38 -2.64 1.38 -18.34
N ILE A 39 -2.30 1.93 -17.17
CA ILE A 39 -1.05 2.63 -16.89
C ILE A 39 -0.33 1.86 -15.78
N ALA A 40 0.78 1.22 -16.10
CA ALA A 40 1.61 0.49 -15.15
C ALA A 40 2.69 1.40 -14.57
N VAL A 41 2.72 1.53 -13.24
CA VAL A 41 3.71 2.35 -12.53
C VAL A 41 4.56 1.48 -11.63
N ASP A 42 5.87 1.63 -11.71
CA ASP A 42 6.81 0.97 -10.80
C ASP A 42 8.03 1.86 -10.52
N ARG A 43 8.88 1.46 -9.56
CA ARG A 43 10.14 2.17 -9.21
C ARG A 43 11.30 1.86 -10.17
N TYR A 44 11.17 0.84 -11.01
CA TYR A 44 12.18 0.40 -11.96
C TYR A 44 11.55 0.15 -13.35
N GLU A 45 12.37 0.27 -14.36
CA GLU A 45 11.95 0.05 -15.75
C GLU A 45 11.76 -1.43 -16.08
N ASN A 46 10.90 -1.71 -17.04
CA ASN A 46 10.59 -3.05 -17.51
C ASN A 46 10.05 -4.01 -16.43
N ALA A 47 9.38 -3.47 -15.40
CA ALA A 47 8.63 -4.28 -14.45
C ALA A 47 7.64 -5.20 -15.21
N PRO A 48 7.32 -6.41 -14.69
CA PRO A 48 6.46 -7.38 -15.37
C PRO A 48 5.16 -6.80 -15.92
N GLY A 49 4.48 -5.95 -15.17
CA GLY A 49 3.25 -5.29 -15.61
C GLY A 49 3.47 -4.23 -16.68
N GLN A 50 4.60 -3.54 -16.67
CA GLN A 50 4.93 -2.54 -17.70
C GLN A 50 5.08 -3.16 -19.11
N GLN A 51 5.43 -4.44 -19.17
CA GLN A 51 5.60 -5.17 -20.44
C GLN A 51 4.26 -5.47 -21.15
N VAL A 52 3.14 -5.38 -20.43
CA VAL A 52 1.81 -5.69 -20.97
C VAL A 52 0.86 -4.50 -20.97
N ALA A 53 1.15 -3.44 -20.21
CA ALA A 53 0.28 -2.28 -20.11
C ALA A 53 0.28 -1.43 -21.39
N HIS A 54 -0.77 -0.61 -21.58
CA HIS A 54 -0.81 0.40 -22.66
C HIS A 54 0.24 1.50 -22.44
N HIS A 55 0.47 1.87 -21.17
CA HIS A 55 1.47 2.87 -20.79
C HIS A 55 2.31 2.36 -19.63
N ALA A 56 3.62 2.61 -19.70
CA ALA A 56 4.58 2.33 -18.63
C ALA A 56 5.14 3.64 -18.07
N ARG A 57 5.25 3.74 -16.74
CA ARG A 57 5.83 4.88 -16.05
C ARG A 57 6.72 4.42 -14.92
N THR A 58 7.85 5.08 -14.76
CA THR A 58 8.83 4.76 -13.71
C THR A 58 9.02 5.99 -12.83
N ILE A 59 8.64 5.88 -11.55
CA ILE A 59 8.78 6.93 -10.54
C ILE A 59 9.09 6.32 -9.16
N THR A 60 9.53 7.14 -8.24
CA THR A 60 9.55 6.79 -6.81
C THR A 60 8.16 7.03 -6.23
N MET A 61 7.32 6.00 -6.17
CA MET A 61 5.92 6.11 -5.73
C MET A 61 5.75 6.54 -4.27
N SER A 62 6.78 6.40 -3.43
CA SER A 62 6.82 6.94 -2.07
C SER A 62 7.16 8.44 -1.99
N ASP A 63 7.55 9.06 -3.12
CA ASP A 63 7.71 10.50 -3.23
C ASP A 63 6.36 11.14 -3.60
N PRO A 64 5.77 11.94 -2.69
CA PRO A 64 4.45 12.53 -2.92
C PRO A 64 4.41 13.49 -4.10
N ALA A 65 5.52 14.20 -4.39
CA ALA A 65 5.57 15.16 -5.50
C ALA A 65 5.57 14.45 -6.85
N GLN A 66 6.36 13.37 -7.00
CA GLN A 66 6.40 12.58 -8.22
C GLN A 66 5.06 11.88 -8.46
N LEU A 67 4.46 11.30 -7.42
CA LEU A 67 3.17 10.63 -7.52
C LEU A 67 2.06 11.58 -7.93
N LYS A 68 1.98 12.76 -7.30
CA LYS A 68 1.02 13.81 -7.64
C LYS A 68 1.17 14.26 -9.08
N ALA A 69 2.38 14.63 -9.48
CA ALA A 69 2.67 15.09 -10.84
C ALA A 69 2.28 14.05 -11.90
N LEU A 70 2.52 12.77 -11.64
CA LEU A 70 2.16 11.71 -12.57
C LEU A 70 0.63 11.56 -12.69
N ILE A 71 -0.10 11.55 -11.57
CA ILE A 71 -1.57 11.44 -11.57
C ILE A 71 -2.20 12.62 -12.31
N GLU A 72 -1.71 13.85 -12.06
CA GLU A 72 -2.20 15.07 -12.73
C GLU A 72 -1.90 15.08 -14.24
N ALA A 73 -0.77 14.52 -14.67
CA ALA A 73 -0.39 14.44 -16.08
C ALA A 73 -1.20 13.37 -16.83
N GLU A 74 -1.32 12.17 -16.27
CA GLU A 74 -1.98 11.03 -16.92
C GLU A 74 -3.50 11.08 -16.81
N LYS A 75 -4.04 11.76 -15.79
CA LYS A 75 -5.48 11.91 -15.52
C LYS A 75 -6.22 10.58 -15.53
N PRO A 76 -5.81 9.58 -14.74
CA PRO A 76 -6.51 8.32 -14.65
C PRO A 76 -7.88 8.52 -14.01
N HIS A 77 -8.87 7.71 -14.38
CA HIS A 77 -10.16 7.67 -13.71
C HIS A 77 -10.08 6.96 -12.36
N LEU A 78 -9.22 5.94 -12.29
CA LEU A 78 -9.01 5.13 -11.11
C LEU A 78 -7.52 4.94 -10.87
N VAL A 79 -7.12 4.97 -9.59
CA VAL A 79 -5.79 4.55 -9.12
C VAL A 79 -5.95 3.34 -8.23
N VAL A 80 -5.15 2.31 -8.47
CA VAL A 80 -5.14 1.07 -7.70
C VAL A 80 -3.76 0.90 -7.06
N PRO A 81 -3.63 1.12 -5.74
CA PRO A 81 -2.40 0.81 -5.01
C PRO A 81 -2.29 -0.71 -4.82
N GLU A 82 -1.16 -1.29 -5.23
CA GLU A 82 -0.91 -2.74 -5.15
C GLU A 82 0.21 -3.06 -4.15
N ILE A 83 1.19 -2.16 -4.00
CA ILE A 83 2.33 -2.32 -3.09
C ILE A 83 2.25 -1.34 -1.91
N GLU A 84 3.11 -1.55 -0.89
CA GLU A 84 3.14 -0.73 0.33
C GLU A 84 3.95 0.57 0.17
N ALA A 85 4.95 0.60 -0.72
CA ALA A 85 5.87 1.73 -0.88
C ALA A 85 5.24 2.85 -1.72
N ILE A 86 4.16 3.44 -1.23
CA ILE A 86 3.37 4.49 -1.89
C ILE A 86 3.13 5.64 -0.92
N ALA A 87 3.17 6.88 -1.41
CA ALA A 87 2.79 8.08 -0.66
C ALA A 87 1.26 8.13 -0.44
N THR A 88 0.73 7.23 0.39
CA THR A 88 -0.73 7.11 0.63
C THR A 88 -1.37 8.38 1.19
N PRO A 89 -0.71 9.23 2.02
CA PRO A 89 -1.27 10.53 2.40
C PRO A 89 -1.57 11.43 1.19
N MET A 90 -0.70 11.43 0.16
CA MET A 90 -0.94 12.18 -1.07
C MET A 90 -2.14 11.63 -1.85
N LEU A 91 -2.35 10.31 -1.87
CA LEU A 91 -3.55 9.71 -2.48
C LEU A 91 -4.83 10.13 -1.74
N GLU A 92 -4.80 10.22 -0.40
CA GLU A 92 -5.94 10.72 0.38
C GLU A 92 -6.28 12.18 0.03
N GLU A 93 -5.27 13.03 -0.13
CA GLU A 93 -5.47 14.44 -0.55
C GLU A 93 -6.10 14.54 -1.94
N LEU A 94 -5.60 13.78 -2.91
CA LEU A 94 -6.11 13.78 -4.28
C LEU A 94 -7.53 13.20 -4.38
N GLU A 95 -7.82 12.14 -3.60
CA GLU A 95 -9.16 11.56 -3.52
C GLU A 95 -10.15 12.52 -2.86
N ALA A 96 -9.78 13.16 -1.75
CA ALA A 96 -10.59 14.16 -1.07
C ALA A 96 -10.87 15.41 -1.93
N ALA A 97 -9.90 15.81 -2.76
CA ALA A 97 -10.05 16.90 -3.74
C ALA A 97 -10.87 16.49 -4.97
N GLY A 98 -11.27 15.24 -5.11
CA GLY A 98 -12.02 14.75 -6.28
C GLY A 98 -11.19 14.66 -7.56
N VAL A 99 -9.86 14.72 -7.47
CA VAL A 99 -8.95 14.64 -8.63
C VAL A 99 -8.94 13.23 -9.22
N VAL A 100 -8.97 12.21 -8.37
CA VAL A 100 -8.96 10.81 -8.77
C VAL A 100 -9.73 9.96 -7.76
N ARG A 101 -10.25 8.82 -8.20
CA ARG A 101 -10.82 7.79 -7.33
C ARG A 101 -9.78 6.72 -7.07
N VAL A 102 -9.60 6.32 -5.81
CA VAL A 102 -8.65 5.27 -5.39
C VAL A 102 -9.41 4.01 -4.99
N ILE A 103 -8.95 2.84 -5.41
CA ILE A 103 -9.58 1.54 -5.09
C ILE A 103 -8.50 0.52 -4.65
N PRO A 104 -8.58 0.02 -3.40
CA PRO A 104 -9.49 0.43 -2.32
C PRO A 104 -9.28 1.91 -1.98
N THR A 105 -10.16 2.54 -1.19
CA THR A 105 -10.01 3.98 -0.88
C THR A 105 -8.60 4.27 -0.34
N ALA A 106 -8.08 5.47 -0.60
CA ALA A 106 -6.73 5.86 -0.16
C ALA A 106 -6.57 5.67 1.37
N ARG A 107 -7.60 5.98 2.15
CA ARG A 107 -7.63 5.71 3.59
C ARG A 107 -7.51 4.22 3.92
N ALA A 108 -8.21 3.35 3.21
CA ALA A 108 -8.12 1.91 3.43
C ALA A 108 -6.71 1.39 3.10
N ALA A 109 -6.14 1.81 1.98
CA ALA A 109 -4.77 1.49 1.60
C ALA A 109 -3.77 1.92 2.68
N ARG A 110 -3.86 3.17 3.13
CA ARG A 110 -3.00 3.70 4.21
C ARG A 110 -3.09 2.89 5.49
N LEU A 111 -4.31 2.61 5.97
CA LEU A 111 -4.50 1.87 7.22
C LEU A 111 -4.00 0.43 7.14
N THR A 112 -4.16 -0.24 6.00
CA THR A 112 -3.67 -1.62 5.84
C THR A 112 -2.15 -1.72 5.73
N MET A 113 -1.50 -0.64 5.31
CA MET A 113 -0.03 -0.53 5.24
C MET A 113 0.61 -0.11 6.56
N ASP A 114 -0.16 0.46 7.47
CA ASP A 114 0.25 0.93 8.79
C ASP A 114 -0.27 -0.02 9.88
N ARG A 115 0.63 -0.82 10.47
CA ARG A 115 0.26 -1.77 11.52
C ARG A 115 -0.26 -1.10 12.79
N GLU A 116 0.23 0.08 13.12
CA GLU A 116 -0.29 0.85 14.26
C GLU A 116 -1.69 1.36 13.94
N GLY A 117 -1.87 2.01 12.81
CA GLY A 117 -3.16 2.57 12.39
C GLY A 117 -4.26 1.52 12.32
N ILE A 118 -4.02 0.39 11.66
CA ILE A 118 -5.02 -0.68 11.54
C ILE A 118 -5.29 -1.36 12.89
N ARG A 119 -4.28 -1.51 13.76
CA ARG A 119 -4.45 -2.12 15.08
C ARG A 119 -5.27 -1.22 16.02
N ARG A 120 -4.97 0.07 16.05
CA ARG A 120 -5.76 1.04 16.82
C ARG A 120 -7.20 1.14 16.31
N LEU A 121 -7.37 1.17 14.98
CA LEU A 121 -8.72 1.14 14.40
C LEU A 121 -9.49 -0.10 14.86
N ALA A 122 -8.92 -1.28 14.74
CA ALA A 122 -9.59 -2.52 15.09
C ALA A 122 -9.90 -2.61 16.60
N ALA A 123 -8.89 -2.42 17.45
CA ALA A 123 -9.02 -2.64 18.89
C ALA A 123 -9.66 -1.47 19.62
N GLU A 124 -9.23 -0.22 19.34
CA GLU A 124 -9.58 0.96 20.14
C GLU A 124 -10.84 1.67 19.60
N THR A 125 -11.02 1.70 18.28
CA THR A 125 -12.16 2.40 17.65
C THR A 125 -13.34 1.46 17.44
N LEU A 126 -13.10 0.26 16.91
CA LEU A 126 -14.15 -0.69 16.55
C LEU A 126 -14.43 -1.75 17.64
N GLY A 127 -13.60 -1.83 18.69
CA GLY A 127 -13.75 -2.80 19.76
C GLY A 127 -13.64 -4.26 19.33
N LEU A 128 -12.95 -4.53 18.22
CA LEU A 128 -12.77 -5.89 17.73
C LEU A 128 -11.74 -6.66 18.57
N PRO A 129 -11.90 -7.95 18.79
CA PRO A 129 -10.92 -8.75 19.50
C PRO A 129 -9.61 -8.81 18.73
N THR A 130 -8.52 -8.49 19.43
CA THR A 130 -7.14 -8.54 18.89
C THR A 130 -6.22 -9.23 19.89
N SER A 131 -5.09 -9.74 19.43
CA SER A 131 -4.01 -10.13 20.33
C SER A 131 -3.54 -8.94 21.16
N PRO A 132 -3.02 -9.13 22.38
CA PRO A 132 -2.36 -8.07 23.12
C PRO A 132 -1.24 -7.41 22.31
N TYR A 133 -1.10 -6.11 22.39
CA TYR A 133 -0.07 -5.36 21.67
C TYR A 133 0.38 -4.13 22.44
N VAL A 134 1.59 -3.67 22.13
CA VAL A 134 2.16 -2.39 22.56
C VAL A 134 2.97 -1.84 21.39
N PHE A 135 2.96 -0.53 21.20
CA PHE A 135 3.86 0.17 20.30
C PHE A 135 5.01 0.75 21.10
N CYS A 136 6.22 0.63 20.59
CA CYS A 136 7.45 1.03 21.27
C CYS A 136 8.36 1.76 20.29
N ASP A 137 8.97 2.86 20.74
CA ASP A 137 9.89 3.68 19.95
C ASP A 137 11.35 3.50 20.40
N SER A 138 11.59 2.66 21.41
CA SER A 138 12.92 2.38 21.93
C SER A 138 13.04 0.95 22.46
N LEU A 139 14.29 0.47 22.56
CA LEU A 139 14.62 -0.82 23.14
C LEU A 139 14.17 -0.93 24.62
N ALA A 140 14.30 0.17 25.37
CA ALA A 140 13.88 0.21 26.77
C ALA A 140 12.36 0.07 26.92
N GLU A 141 11.58 0.72 26.05
CA GLU A 141 10.13 0.58 26.01
C GLU A 141 9.71 -0.83 25.58
N LEU A 142 10.39 -1.40 24.58
CA LEU A 142 10.15 -2.77 24.14
C LEU A 142 10.35 -3.77 25.29
N GLN A 143 11.47 -3.67 26.01
CA GLN A 143 11.76 -4.50 27.17
C GLN A 143 10.67 -4.36 28.24
N ALA A 144 10.33 -3.13 28.61
CA ALA A 144 9.30 -2.87 29.61
C ALA A 144 7.92 -3.38 29.18
N ALA A 145 7.58 -3.28 27.90
CA ALA A 145 6.32 -3.78 27.37
C ALA A 145 6.23 -5.31 27.40
N ILE A 146 7.32 -5.99 27.05
CA ILE A 146 7.37 -7.47 27.10
C ILE A 146 7.28 -7.94 28.53
N ASP A 147 8.09 -7.39 29.46
CA ASP A 147 8.13 -7.80 30.86
C ASP A 147 6.83 -7.50 31.61
N GLY A 148 6.15 -6.40 31.25
CA GLY A 148 4.97 -5.92 31.99
C GLY A 148 3.61 -6.35 31.41
N LYS A 149 3.49 -6.48 30.09
CA LYS A 149 2.17 -6.63 29.45
C LYS A 149 2.08 -7.78 28.45
N ILE A 150 3.13 -8.03 27.66
CA ILE A 150 3.06 -8.99 26.55
C ILE A 150 3.49 -10.39 26.97
N GLY A 151 4.63 -10.50 27.64
CA GLY A 151 5.26 -11.77 28.00
C GLY A 151 6.00 -12.45 26.84
N TYR A 152 6.60 -13.59 27.15
CA TYR A 152 7.29 -14.44 26.17
C TYR A 152 6.46 -15.72 25.90
N PRO A 153 6.50 -16.30 24.69
CA PRO A 153 7.12 -15.74 23.50
C PRO A 153 6.27 -14.63 22.87
N CYS A 154 6.92 -13.73 22.14
CA CYS A 154 6.24 -12.67 21.41
C CYS A 154 6.87 -12.38 20.03
N ILE A 155 6.21 -11.56 19.23
CA ILE A 155 6.70 -11.15 17.92
C ILE A 155 6.86 -9.63 17.89
N VAL A 156 8.06 -9.16 17.60
CA VAL A 156 8.36 -7.76 17.31
C VAL A 156 8.24 -7.52 15.81
N LYS A 157 7.55 -6.46 15.42
CA LYS A 157 7.29 -6.14 14.01
C LYS A 157 7.49 -4.67 13.74
N PRO A 158 8.14 -4.28 12.63
CA PRO A 158 8.10 -2.88 12.18
C PRO A 158 6.68 -2.42 11.94
N VAL A 159 6.41 -1.13 12.14
CA VAL A 159 5.09 -0.53 11.88
C VAL A 159 4.70 -0.69 10.42
N MET A 160 5.65 -0.50 9.51
CA MET A 160 5.45 -0.71 8.08
C MET A 160 6.40 -1.82 7.57
N SER A 161 5.84 -2.96 7.22
CA SER A 161 6.56 -4.01 6.50
C SER A 161 5.58 -5.01 5.90
N SER A 162 5.99 -5.71 4.85
CA SER A 162 5.25 -6.81 4.23
C SER A 162 6.05 -8.11 4.26
N SER A 163 5.36 -9.22 4.02
CA SER A 163 5.96 -10.55 3.84
C SER A 163 6.90 -10.99 4.97
N GLY A 164 6.65 -10.53 6.19
CA GLY A 164 7.46 -10.89 7.35
C GLY A 164 8.83 -10.19 7.46
N LYS A 165 9.14 -9.27 6.56
CA LYS A 165 10.42 -8.55 6.61
C LYS A 165 10.57 -7.74 7.90
N GLY A 166 11.74 -7.87 8.55
CA GLY A 166 12.03 -7.17 9.80
C GLY A 166 11.21 -7.64 11.00
N GLN A 167 10.56 -8.82 10.94
CA GLN A 167 9.93 -9.42 12.10
C GLN A 167 10.93 -10.27 12.87
N SER A 168 10.89 -10.16 14.19
CA SER A 168 11.69 -10.98 15.11
C SER A 168 10.79 -11.78 16.04
N TYR A 169 11.09 -13.06 16.19
CA TYR A 169 10.47 -13.92 17.19
C TYR A 169 11.34 -13.90 18.45
N VAL A 170 10.76 -13.50 19.55
CA VAL A 170 11.45 -13.30 20.84
C VAL A 170 10.95 -14.33 21.83
N GLU A 171 11.76 -15.33 22.14
CA GLU A 171 11.43 -16.41 23.08
C GLU A 171 11.80 -16.05 24.52
N SER A 172 12.83 -15.23 24.69
CA SER A 172 13.39 -14.87 25.99
C SER A 172 13.98 -13.44 25.97
N ALA A 173 14.36 -12.93 27.14
CA ALA A 173 15.03 -11.65 27.29
C ALA A 173 16.36 -11.56 26.51
N ALA A 174 17.03 -12.70 26.27
CA ALA A 174 18.29 -12.71 25.52
C ALA A 174 18.12 -12.33 24.04
N ASP A 175 16.92 -12.51 23.48
CA ASP A 175 16.65 -12.29 22.05
C ASP A 175 16.31 -10.83 21.73
N ILE A 176 15.98 -10.02 22.76
CA ILE A 176 15.48 -8.64 22.58
C ILE A 176 16.48 -7.73 21.90
N GLY A 177 17.77 -7.89 22.21
CA GLY A 177 18.83 -7.04 21.64
C GLY A 177 19.05 -7.23 20.13
N ALA A 178 18.52 -8.30 19.56
CA ALA A 178 18.58 -8.62 18.12
C ALA A 178 17.28 -8.40 17.38
N ALA A 179 16.19 -8.00 18.07
CA ALA A 179 14.85 -7.86 17.54
C ALA A 179 14.55 -6.52 16.84
#